data_33494761452dad57b918db0636c12a85
#
_entry.id   33494761452dad57b918db0636c12a85
#
_cell.length_a   1.000
_cell.length_b   1.000
_cell.length_c   1.000
_cell.angle_alpha   90.00
_cell.angle_beta   90.00
_cell.angle_gamma   90.00
#
_symmetry.space_group_name_H-M   'P 1'
#
loop_
_entity.id
_entity.type
_entity.pdbx_description
1 polymer ?
#
loop_
_entity_poly.entity_id
_entity_poly.type
_entity_poly.pdbx_seq_one_letter_code
_entity_poly.pdbx_strand_id
1 'polypeptide(L)'
;MTFLQNPHFRPGPATGHPMLDQHAARGAAELLAQVFDHPPTPLVSLREVAARCGVGAVHIKDEGARLGLKSFKSLGGAYAVIRLLLREASRQLGREVSVTELPRPASGSLALPAAGTHDLPAHPDVARVAQGMTFACATDGNHGQSVAAGARLVGARAVIFVHSAVTPQRRQAIARFGAEMRLVEGSYDDAVAESARQSAAQGWTLLSDTAWPGYTEVPTWVMQGYTAMVHEIAQQLDAPPTHVFLHAGVGGFAAAVATCLHSVYAPGPKVVIVEPRQAACLLASALAGARTKIPDGPPTLMAMLECYEPSLVAWDLLQPLATAFMAVDDADAVTAMKALALPQADAEVVVAGESGSAGTAGLLKACADPAIRAALGLDDSARVLLVNTESATDAARYEAALGHSAEAITRRRAGASAAGLLSKQSPA
;
A
#
# COMPACT_ATOMS: atom_id res chain seq x y z
N MET A 1 -24.47 -7.55 -4.65
CA MET A 1 -24.21 -6.35 -5.49
C MET A 1 -22.71 -6.26 -5.74
N THR A 2 -22.28 -5.97 -6.97
CA THR A 2 -20.86 -5.90 -7.33
C THR A 2 -20.37 -4.51 -7.67
N PHE A 3 -21.28 -3.56 -7.82
CA PHE A 3 -21.00 -2.16 -8.12
C PHE A 3 -22.06 -1.26 -7.49
N LEU A 4 -21.61 -0.14 -6.90
CA LEU A 4 -22.47 0.88 -6.33
C LEU A 4 -21.89 2.25 -6.71
N GLN A 5 -22.64 3.05 -7.45
CA GLN A 5 -22.42 4.50 -7.49
C GLN A 5 -22.65 5.06 -6.08
N ASN A 6 -21.70 5.80 -5.56
CA ASN A 6 -21.76 6.25 -4.17
C ASN A 6 -22.89 7.27 -3.95
N PRO A 7 -23.96 6.94 -3.21
CA PRO A 7 -25.05 7.87 -2.94
C PRO A 7 -24.64 9.01 -1.99
N HIS A 8 -23.49 8.89 -1.32
CA HIS A 8 -22.96 9.87 -0.37
C HIS A 8 -21.87 10.76 -0.99
N PHE A 9 -21.53 10.55 -2.27
CA PHE A 9 -20.53 11.34 -2.96
C PHE A 9 -20.89 12.83 -2.95
N ARG A 10 -19.93 13.66 -2.57
CA ARG A 10 -20.09 15.13 -2.55
C ARG A 10 -19.16 15.74 -3.59
N PRO A 11 -19.68 16.22 -4.73
CA PRO A 11 -18.86 16.91 -5.70
C PRO A 11 -18.37 18.24 -5.13
N GLY A 12 -17.11 18.56 -5.37
CA GLY A 12 -16.49 19.81 -4.90
C GLY A 12 -15.06 19.58 -4.39
N PRO A 13 -14.40 20.62 -3.89
CA PRO A 13 -13.11 20.43 -3.26
C PRO A 13 -13.31 19.47 -2.08
N ALA A 14 -12.60 18.36 -2.12
CA ALA A 14 -12.60 17.39 -1.03
C ALA A 14 -12.33 18.15 0.28
N THR A 15 -13.06 17.82 1.35
CA THR A 15 -12.70 18.25 2.70
C THR A 15 -11.30 17.70 2.98
N GLY A 16 -10.29 18.55 2.71
CA GLY A 16 -8.89 18.15 2.81
C GLY A 16 -8.57 17.72 4.23
N HIS A 17 -7.78 16.68 4.37
CA HIS A 17 -7.20 16.32 5.65
C HIS A 17 -5.77 16.88 5.71
N PRO A 18 -5.43 17.77 6.68
CA PRO A 18 -4.16 18.50 6.67
C PRO A 18 -2.91 17.60 6.72
N MET A 19 -3.07 16.37 7.19
CA MET A 19 -1.98 15.37 7.20
C MET A 19 -1.91 14.51 5.93
N LEU A 20 -2.83 14.69 4.97
CA LEU A 20 -2.93 13.89 3.76
C LEU A 20 -3.01 14.76 2.49
N ASP A 21 -2.71 16.04 2.60
CA ASP A 21 -2.65 16.98 1.48
C ASP A 21 -1.29 16.92 0.76
N GLN A 22 -1.15 17.71 -0.31
CA GLN A 22 0.09 17.77 -1.10
C GLN A 22 1.31 18.26 -0.30
N HIS A 23 1.12 19.09 0.73
CA HIS A 23 2.21 19.57 1.57
C HIS A 23 2.69 18.47 2.51
N ALA A 24 1.75 17.75 3.12
CA ALA A 24 2.03 16.59 3.95
C ALA A 24 2.70 15.47 3.12
N ALA A 25 2.27 15.27 1.87
CA ALA A 25 2.87 14.30 0.95
C ALA A 25 4.34 14.62 0.64
N ARG A 26 4.62 15.89 0.32
CA ARG A 26 6.00 16.36 0.11
C ARG A 26 6.85 16.17 1.36
N GLY A 27 6.35 16.60 2.53
CA GLY A 27 7.08 16.42 3.79
C GLY A 27 7.34 14.95 4.14
N ALA A 28 6.39 14.05 3.84
CA ALA A 28 6.61 12.61 4.01
C ALA A 28 7.68 12.06 3.06
N ALA A 29 7.66 12.47 1.80
CA ALA A 29 8.67 12.08 0.81
C ALA A 29 10.07 12.61 1.19
N GLU A 30 10.17 13.88 1.59
CA GLU A 30 11.42 14.51 2.04
C GLU A 30 12.00 13.81 3.28
N LEU A 31 11.16 13.48 4.28
CA LEU A 31 11.60 12.76 5.47
C LEU A 31 12.13 11.38 5.11
N LEU A 32 11.40 10.63 4.29
CA LEU A 32 11.84 9.31 3.84
C LEU A 32 13.13 9.38 3.02
N ALA A 33 13.28 10.38 2.13
CA ALA A 33 14.48 10.57 1.33
C ALA A 33 15.73 10.95 2.16
N GLN A 34 15.56 11.55 3.34
CA GLN A 34 16.67 11.80 4.26
C GLN A 34 17.19 10.54 4.95
N VAL A 35 16.35 9.51 5.08
CA VAL A 35 16.72 8.24 5.73
C VAL A 35 17.13 7.19 4.69
N PHE A 36 16.40 7.12 3.58
CA PHE A 36 16.56 6.10 2.54
C PHE A 36 17.09 6.70 1.25
N ASP A 37 18.12 6.08 0.68
CA ASP A 37 18.60 6.39 -0.67
C ASP A 37 17.90 5.44 -1.67
N HIS A 38 16.62 5.72 -1.91
CA HIS A 38 15.78 4.90 -2.77
C HIS A 38 15.10 5.78 -3.82
N PRO A 39 15.32 5.52 -5.11
CA PRO A 39 14.68 6.30 -6.17
C PRO A 39 13.15 6.11 -6.14
N PRO A 40 12.39 7.06 -6.70
CA PRO A 40 10.96 6.87 -6.91
C PRO A 40 10.66 5.55 -7.62
N THR A 41 9.63 4.85 -7.17
CA THR A 41 9.22 3.62 -7.85
C THR A 41 8.68 3.94 -9.26
N PRO A 42 8.72 2.97 -10.19
CA PRO A 42 8.29 3.22 -11.56
C PRO A 42 6.80 3.58 -11.67
N LEU A 43 6.48 4.52 -12.56
CA LEU A 43 5.14 4.71 -13.11
C LEU A 43 5.14 4.12 -14.52
N VAL A 44 4.42 3.01 -14.71
CA VAL A 44 4.44 2.20 -15.92
C VAL A 44 3.21 2.49 -16.78
N SER A 45 3.39 2.74 -18.08
CA SER A 45 2.28 2.91 -19.05
C SER A 45 1.81 1.55 -19.55
N LEU A 46 0.57 1.18 -19.26
CA LEU A 46 -0.05 -0.11 -19.63
C LEU A 46 -0.85 0.04 -20.95
N ARG A 47 -0.16 0.18 -22.07
CA ARG A 47 -0.76 0.43 -23.39
C ARG A 47 -1.75 -0.66 -23.82
N GLU A 48 -1.42 -1.92 -23.57
CA GLU A 48 -2.29 -3.06 -23.91
C GLU A 48 -3.57 -3.07 -23.08
N VAL A 49 -3.46 -2.77 -21.76
CA VAL A 49 -4.63 -2.64 -20.88
C VAL A 49 -5.50 -1.44 -21.33
N ALA A 50 -4.90 -0.32 -21.70
CA ALA A 50 -5.63 0.84 -22.22
C ALA A 50 -6.40 0.50 -23.51
N ALA A 51 -5.75 -0.16 -24.46
CA ALA A 51 -6.37 -0.60 -25.70
C ALA A 51 -7.52 -1.59 -25.44
N ARG A 52 -7.30 -2.60 -24.58
CA ARG A 52 -8.33 -3.58 -24.18
C ARG A 52 -9.54 -2.92 -23.52
N CYS A 53 -9.30 -1.89 -22.71
CA CYS A 53 -10.34 -1.13 -22.01
C CYS A 53 -10.98 -0.05 -22.91
N GLY A 54 -10.42 0.29 -24.06
CA GLY A 54 -10.87 1.38 -24.92
C GLY A 54 -10.86 2.73 -24.16
N VAL A 55 -9.78 3.01 -23.43
CA VAL A 55 -9.53 4.27 -22.71
C VAL A 55 -8.26 4.92 -23.23
N GLY A 56 -8.11 6.23 -23.01
CA GLY A 56 -6.99 7.00 -23.56
C GLY A 56 -5.63 6.62 -23.01
N ALA A 57 -5.54 6.37 -21.71
CA ALA A 57 -4.31 5.93 -21.06
C ALA A 57 -4.58 5.15 -19.78
N VAL A 58 -3.69 4.20 -19.49
CA VAL A 58 -3.63 3.52 -18.18
C VAL A 58 -2.19 3.57 -17.69
N HIS A 59 -2.00 4.13 -16.50
CA HIS A 59 -0.71 4.12 -15.80
C HIS A 59 -0.83 3.35 -14.49
N ILE A 60 0.21 2.60 -14.13
CA ILE A 60 0.29 1.90 -12.85
C ILE A 60 1.55 2.31 -12.10
N LYS A 61 1.39 2.78 -10.87
CA LYS A 61 2.50 3.00 -9.94
C LYS A 61 2.92 1.67 -9.36
N ASP A 62 4.14 1.23 -9.62
CA ASP A 62 4.64 -0.10 -9.25
C ASP A 62 5.40 -0.05 -7.92
N GLU A 63 4.69 -0.29 -6.83
CA GLU A 63 5.24 -0.36 -5.48
C GLU A 63 5.89 -1.72 -5.13
N GLY A 64 5.97 -2.61 -6.09
CA GLY A 64 6.48 -3.98 -5.93
C GLY A 64 7.94 -4.09 -5.48
N ALA A 65 8.72 -3.01 -5.55
CA ALA A 65 10.12 -2.96 -5.09
C ALA A 65 10.34 -1.94 -3.95
N ARG A 66 9.28 -1.29 -3.46
CA ARG A 66 9.40 -0.19 -2.48
C ARG A 66 10.25 -0.56 -1.28
N LEU A 67 11.32 0.22 -1.06
CA LEU A 67 12.28 0.08 0.04
C LEU A 67 12.78 -1.36 0.28
N GLY A 68 12.78 -2.20 -0.77
CA GLY A 68 13.24 -3.59 -0.70
C GLY A 68 12.30 -4.56 0.02
N LEU A 69 11.09 -4.15 0.38
CA LEU A 69 10.12 -4.98 1.09
C LEU A 69 8.97 -5.52 0.23
N LYS A 70 9.01 -5.29 -1.09
CA LYS A 70 8.02 -5.77 -2.08
C LYS A 70 6.59 -5.26 -1.87
N SER A 71 6.39 -4.16 -1.12
CA SER A 71 5.07 -3.60 -0.84
C SER A 71 5.12 -2.13 -0.44
N PHE A 72 4.09 -1.36 -0.83
CA PHE A 72 3.87 0.03 -0.42
C PHE A 72 3.79 0.23 1.10
N LYS A 73 3.42 -0.82 1.84
CA LYS A 73 3.31 -0.77 3.32
C LYS A 73 4.61 -0.31 3.98
N SER A 74 5.74 -0.50 3.29
CA SER A 74 7.04 0.00 3.75
C SER A 74 7.08 1.53 3.93
N LEU A 75 6.32 2.30 3.14
CA LEU A 75 6.20 3.74 3.32
C LEU A 75 5.54 4.10 4.65
N GLY A 76 4.35 3.55 4.91
CA GLY A 76 3.57 3.91 6.10
C GLY A 76 4.18 3.41 7.40
N GLY A 77 4.62 2.13 7.45
CA GLY A 77 5.19 1.55 8.67
C GLY A 77 6.52 2.19 9.05
N ALA A 78 7.45 2.35 8.09
CA ALA A 78 8.74 3.02 8.37
C ALA A 78 8.55 4.49 8.74
N TYR A 79 7.71 5.22 8.02
CA TYR A 79 7.40 6.62 8.33
C TYR A 79 6.86 6.78 9.76
N ALA A 80 5.91 5.94 10.17
CA ALA A 80 5.34 5.99 11.50
C ALA A 80 6.36 5.64 12.60
N VAL A 81 7.21 4.62 12.38
CA VAL A 81 8.31 4.29 13.30
C VAL A 81 9.26 5.48 13.47
N ILE A 82 9.68 6.10 12.37
CA ILE A 82 10.57 7.26 12.38
C ILE A 82 9.92 8.42 13.16
N ARG A 83 8.68 8.77 12.85
CA ARG A 83 7.98 9.86 13.53
C ARG A 83 7.79 9.62 15.02
N LEU A 84 7.44 8.39 15.41
CA LEU A 84 7.27 8.00 16.80
C LEU A 84 8.60 8.10 17.56
N LEU A 85 9.71 7.66 16.96
CA LEU A 85 11.03 7.79 17.55
C LEU A 85 11.43 9.26 17.70
N LEU A 86 11.29 10.09 16.65
CA LEU A 86 11.62 11.52 16.70
C LEU A 86 10.83 12.25 17.80
N ARG A 87 9.52 11.97 17.92
CA ARG A 87 8.67 12.52 18.96
C ARG A 87 9.13 12.10 20.35
N GLU A 88 9.37 10.82 20.55
CA GLU A 88 9.76 10.29 21.88
C GLU A 88 11.16 10.73 22.28
N ALA A 89 12.11 10.74 21.34
CA ALA A 89 13.47 11.23 21.59
C ALA A 89 13.47 12.73 21.91
N SER A 90 12.71 13.53 21.16
CA SER A 90 12.60 14.97 21.46
C SER A 90 11.99 15.22 22.84
N ARG A 91 10.98 14.44 23.24
CA ARG A 91 10.36 14.52 24.56
C ARG A 91 11.33 14.16 25.69
N GLN A 92 12.08 13.04 25.54
CA GLN A 92 13.00 12.57 26.59
C GLN A 92 14.25 13.43 26.70
N LEU A 93 14.76 13.95 25.58
CA LEU A 93 15.99 14.76 25.56
C LEU A 93 15.73 16.25 25.80
N GLY A 94 14.46 16.69 25.86
CA GLY A 94 14.08 18.08 26.11
C GLY A 94 14.51 19.04 24.99
N ARG A 95 14.75 18.55 23.77
CA ARG A 95 15.13 19.31 22.58
C ARG A 95 14.52 18.69 21.32
N GLU A 96 14.45 19.46 20.26
CA GLU A 96 14.11 18.93 18.96
C GLU A 96 15.21 17.96 18.46
N VAL A 97 14.81 16.77 18.02
CA VAL A 97 15.68 15.76 17.43
C VAL A 97 15.48 15.78 15.92
N SER A 98 16.57 15.99 15.19
CA SER A 98 16.57 16.02 13.73
C SER A 98 16.56 14.60 13.15
N VAL A 99 15.97 14.44 11.96
CA VAL A 99 16.03 13.21 11.17
C VAL A 99 17.47 12.81 10.80
N THR A 100 18.40 13.77 10.75
CA THR A 100 19.84 13.53 10.50
C THR A 100 20.53 12.79 11.65
N GLU A 101 19.92 12.74 12.84
CA GLU A 101 20.41 11.99 14.00
C GLU A 101 19.96 10.53 13.99
N LEU A 102 19.11 10.12 13.04
CA LEU A 102 18.63 8.76 12.88
C LEU A 102 19.66 7.87 12.17
N PRO A 103 19.60 6.54 12.36
CA PRO A 103 20.44 5.63 11.61
C PRO A 103 20.04 5.66 10.11
N ARG A 104 21.02 5.38 9.24
CA ARG A 104 20.80 5.24 7.80
C ARG A 104 21.14 3.83 7.35
N PRO A 105 20.26 3.17 6.59
CA PRO A 105 20.53 1.82 6.12
C PRO A 105 21.65 1.84 5.07
N ALA A 106 22.62 0.93 5.22
CA ALA A 106 23.73 0.78 4.27
C ALA A 106 23.27 0.43 2.84
N SER A 107 22.11 -0.22 2.72
CA SER A 107 21.49 -0.56 1.44
C SER A 107 20.66 0.57 0.83
N GLY A 108 20.53 1.71 1.50
CA GLY A 108 19.59 2.77 1.11
C GLY A 108 18.12 2.38 1.25
N SER A 109 17.81 1.19 1.81
CA SER A 109 16.47 0.63 1.88
C SER A 109 16.24 -0.11 3.21
N LEU A 110 15.02 -0.64 3.42
CA LEU A 110 14.68 -1.47 4.59
C LEU A 110 15.10 -2.94 4.44
N ALA A 111 15.62 -3.35 3.27
CA ALA A 111 16.16 -4.69 3.09
C ALA A 111 17.29 -4.96 4.08
N LEU A 112 17.46 -6.22 4.45
CA LEU A 112 18.61 -6.61 5.28
C LEU A 112 19.90 -6.25 4.54
N PRO A 113 20.91 -5.68 5.25
CA PRO A 113 22.17 -5.36 4.64
C PRO A 113 22.87 -6.62 4.12
N ALA A 114 23.67 -6.47 3.06
CA ALA A 114 24.53 -7.55 2.59
C ALA A 114 25.57 -7.94 3.65
N ALA A 115 26.07 -9.17 3.57
CA ALA A 115 27.10 -9.64 4.49
C ALA A 115 28.33 -8.70 4.46
N GLY A 116 28.77 -8.26 5.64
CA GLY A 116 29.89 -7.33 5.80
C GLY A 116 29.55 -5.85 5.64
N THR A 117 28.28 -5.49 5.40
CA THR A 117 27.82 -4.09 5.43
C THR A 117 27.06 -3.82 6.71
N HIS A 118 27.18 -2.61 7.23
CA HIS A 118 26.52 -2.18 8.46
C HIS A 118 25.79 -0.86 8.23
N ASP A 119 24.59 -0.74 8.82
CA ASP A 119 23.85 0.50 8.83
C ASP A 119 24.65 1.59 9.56
N LEU A 120 24.56 2.85 9.09
CA LEU A 120 25.17 3.96 9.80
C LEU A 120 24.44 4.17 11.13
N PRO A 121 25.16 4.32 12.26
CA PRO A 121 24.51 4.41 13.57
C PRO A 121 23.75 5.72 13.75
N ALA A 122 22.76 5.70 14.61
CA ALA A 122 22.10 6.90 15.14
C ALA A 122 23.04 7.69 16.06
N HIS A 123 22.69 8.96 16.34
CA HIS A 123 23.28 9.70 17.46
C HIS A 123 23.10 8.89 18.77
N PRO A 124 24.13 8.79 19.64
CA PRO A 124 24.08 7.89 20.81
C PRO A 124 22.89 8.11 21.74
N ASP A 125 22.44 9.35 21.95
CA ASP A 125 21.29 9.63 22.79
C ASP A 125 19.98 9.16 22.14
N VAL A 126 19.84 9.32 20.83
CA VAL A 126 18.69 8.85 20.06
C VAL A 126 18.66 7.31 20.05
N ALA A 127 19.81 6.66 19.88
CA ALA A 127 19.94 5.22 19.96
C ALA A 127 19.50 4.66 21.32
N ARG A 128 19.87 5.36 22.42
CA ARG A 128 19.46 4.96 23.79
C ARG A 128 17.94 5.04 23.96
N VAL A 129 17.30 6.08 23.44
CA VAL A 129 15.83 6.19 23.47
C VAL A 129 15.21 5.07 22.66
N ALA A 130 15.68 4.82 21.42
CA ALA A 130 15.16 3.78 20.55
C ALA A 130 15.25 2.38 21.19
N GLN A 131 16.36 2.04 21.86
CA GLN A 131 16.54 0.78 22.59
C GLN A 131 15.51 0.56 23.71
N GLY A 132 15.00 1.65 24.31
CA GLY A 132 13.93 1.63 25.30
C GLY A 132 12.52 1.44 24.70
N MET A 133 12.38 1.60 23.38
CA MET A 133 11.07 1.52 22.72
C MET A 133 10.76 0.09 22.24
N THR A 134 9.46 -0.25 22.33
CA THR A 134 8.92 -1.47 21.74
C THR A 134 7.73 -1.09 20.87
N PHE A 135 7.81 -1.38 19.58
CA PHE A 135 6.69 -1.24 18.65
C PHE A 135 5.90 -2.53 18.57
N ALA A 136 4.58 -2.46 18.62
CA ALA A 136 3.70 -3.61 18.49
C ALA A 136 2.64 -3.37 17.42
N CYS A 137 2.32 -4.38 16.62
CA CYS A 137 1.20 -4.34 15.67
C CYS A 137 0.62 -5.72 15.43
N ALA A 138 -0.64 -5.78 14.96
CA ALA A 138 -1.21 -6.96 14.34
C ALA A 138 -1.08 -6.86 12.81
N THR A 139 -0.98 -8.01 12.11
CA THR A 139 -0.77 -8.02 10.66
C THR A 139 -1.06 -9.36 10.01
N ASP A 140 -1.42 -9.32 8.71
CA ASP A 140 -1.45 -10.47 7.80
C ASP A 140 -0.13 -10.63 7.00
N GLY A 141 0.82 -9.69 7.13
CA GLY A 141 2.13 -9.77 6.47
C GLY A 141 2.84 -8.43 6.27
N ASN A 142 2.47 -7.67 5.24
CA ASN A 142 3.23 -6.52 4.76
C ASN A 142 3.39 -5.37 5.76
N HIS A 143 2.34 -5.08 6.57
CA HIS A 143 2.42 -4.05 7.59
C HIS A 143 3.39 -4.44 8.70
N GLY A 144 3.26 -5.66 9.24
CA GLY A 144 4.17 -6.16 10.26
C GLY A 144 5.61 -6.27 9.79
N GLN A 145 5.83 -6.64 8.52
CA GLN A 145 7.17 -6.63 7.92
C GLN A 145 7.76 -5.21 7.90
N SER A 146 6.96 -4.21 7.55
CA SER A 146 7.40 -2.82 7.54
C SER A 146 7.73 -2.29 8.93
N VAL A 147 6.89 -2.59 9.93
CA VAL A 147 7.11 -2.21 11.33
C VAL A 147 8.36 -2.90 11.88
N ALA A 148 8.52 -4.21 11.64
CA ALA A 148 9.68 -4.97 12.10
C ALA A 148 10.98 -4.45 11.46
N ALA A 149 10.98 -4.18 10.15
CA ALA A 149 12.14 -3.64 9.46
C ALA A 149 12.48 -2.22 9.92
N GLY A 150 11.49 -1.36 10.11
CA GLY A 150 11.67 -0.01 10.65
C GLY A 150 12.20 -0.02 12.08
N ALA A 151 11.64 -0.86 12.96
CA ALA A 151 12.11 -1.03 14.34
C ALA A 151 13.56 -1.53 14.40
N ARG A 152 13.90 -2.54 13.57
CA ARG A 152 15.30 -3.01 13.42
C ARG A 152 16.23 -1.87 13.03
N LEU A 153 15.85 -1.09 12.01
CA LEU A 153 16.68 0.03 11.53
C LEU A 153 17.00 1.00 12.67
N VAL A 154 16.01 1.40 13.44
CA VAL A 154 16.21 2.37 14.53
C VAL A 154 16.78 1.76 15.82
N GLY A 155 16.96 0.45 15.89
CA GLY A 155 17.45 -0.26 17.08
C GLY A 155 16.42 -0.46 18.19
N ALA A 156 15.13 -0.36 17.86
CA ALA A 156 14.01 -0.63 18.76
C ALA A 156 13.56 -2.11 18.69
N ARG A 157 12.80 -2.55 19.68
CA ARG A 157 12.14 -3.88 19.66
C ARG A 157 10.86 -3.84 18.83
N ALA A 158 10.54 -4.97 18.21
CA ALA A 158 9.25 -5.18 17.54
C ALA A 158 8.57 -6.45 18.08
N VAL A 159 7.27 -6.35 18.40
CA VAL A 159 6.40 -7.48 18.78
C VAL A 159 5.23 -7.52 17.81
N ILE A 160 5.17 -8.58 16.99
CA ILE A 160 4.23 -8.69 15.90
C ILE A 160 3.22 -9.79 16.16
N PHE A 161 1.95 -9.41 16.22
CA PHE A 161 0.83 -10.31 16.44
C PHE A 161 0.28 -10.79 15.09
N VAL A 162 0.15 -12.09 14.93
CA VAL A 162 -0.39 -12.71 13.72
C VAL A 162 -1.44 -13.75 14.09
N HIS A 163 -2.52 -13.81 13.34
CA HIS A 163 -3.52 -14.85 13.55
C HIS A 163 -3.08 -16.19 12.92
N SER A 164 -3.74 -17.28 13.30
CA SER A 164 -3.33 -18.65 12.96
C SER A 164 -3.31 -18.95 11.45
N ALA A 165 -4.10 -18.26 10.64
CA ALA A 165 -4.15 -18.45 9.19
C ALA A 165 -3.01 -17.77 8.41
N VAL A 166 -2.16 -16.94 9.05
CA VAL A 166 -1.00 -16.33 8.39
C VAL A 166 0.04 -17.40 8.05
N THR A 167 0.41 -17.50 6.77
CA THR A 167 1.30 -18.57 6.28
C THR A 167 2.68 -18.55 6.93
N PRO A 168 3.36 -19.70 7.07
CA PRO A 168 4.71 -19.76 7.60
C PRO A 168 5.69 -18.85 6.86
N GLN A 169 5.56 -18.73 5.54
CA GLN A 169 6.40 -17.88 4.71
C GLN A 169 6.26 -16.41 5.09
N ARG A 170 5.03 -15.92 5.29
CA ARG A 170 4.76 -14.54 5.73
C ARG A 170 5.28 -14.28 7.14
N ARG A 171 5.08 -15.23 8.06
CA ARG A 171 5.66 -15.14 9.42
C ARG A 171 7.18 -15.08 9.39
N GLN A 172 7.83 -15.89 8.57
CA GLN A 172 9.28 -15.89 8.41
C GLN A 172 9.79 -14.58 7.77
N ALA A 173 9.04 -14.02 6.80
CA ALA A 173 9.38 -12.74 6.18
C ALA A 173 9.38 -11.58 7.18
N ILE A 174 8.59 -11.65 8.25
CA ILE A 174 8.60 -10.69 9.36
C ILE A 174 9.71 -11.01 10.35
N ALA A 175 9.79 -12.27 10.81
CA ALA A 175 10.72 -12.70 11.85
C ALA A 175 12.20 -12.48 11.47
N ARG A 176 12.55 -12.51 10.18
CA ARG A 176 13.92 -12.24 9.70
C ARG A 176 14.46 -10.87 10.11
N PHE A 177 13.60 -9.91 10.45
CA PHE A 177 13.99 -8.59 10.97
C PHE A 177 14.20 -8.56 12.48
N GLY A 178 14.19 -9.72 13.16
CA GLY A 178 14.39 -9.84 14.60
C GLY A 178 13.14 -9.53 15.44
N ALA A 179 11.97 -9.47 14.83
CA ALA A 179 10.73 -9.25 15.54
C ALA A 179 10.31 -10.48 16.38
N GLU A 180 9.82 -10.24 17.60
CA GLU A 180 9.14 -11.24 18.40
C GLU A 180 7.76 -11.52 17.80
N MET A 181 7.50 -12.79 17.42
CA MET A 181 6.23 -13.19 16.82
C MET A 181 5.28 -13.73 17.89
N ARG A 182 4.04 -13.22 17.93
CA ARG A 182 2.97 -13.71 18.81
C ARG A 182 1.81 -14.24 17.99
N LEU A 183 1.56 -15.55 18.11
CA LEU A 183 0.42 -16.19 17.48
C LEU A 183 -0.82 -15.95 18.32
N VAL A 184 -1.89 -15.51 17.68
CA VAL A 184 -3.22 -15.30 18.28
C VAL A 184 -4.20 -16.27 17.63
N GLU A 185 -4.91 -17.02 18.45
CA GLU A 185 -6.00 -17.86 17.96
C GLU A 185 -7.19 -16.97 17.58
N GLY A 186 -7.79 -17.21 16.40
CA GLY A 186 -8.93 -16.46 15.89
C GLY A 186 -8.62 -15.69 14.60
N SER A 187 -9.28 -14.56 14.43
CA SER A 187 -9.25 -13.71 13.25
C SER A 187 -8.15 -12.63 13.31
N TYR A 188 -8.02 -11.85 12.22
CA TYR A 188 -7.23 -10.62 12.21
C TYR A 188 -7.70 -9.63 13.29
N ASP A 189 -9.02 -9.47 13.46
CA ASP A 189 -9.60 -8.56 14.47
C ASP A 189 -9.20 -8.97 15.89
N ASP A 190 -9.14 -10.28 16.17
CA ASP A 190 -8.67 -10.81 17.47
C ASP A 190 -7.19 -10.47 17.69
N ALA A 191 -6.36 -10.58 16.65
CA ALA A 191 -4.96 -10.19 16.72
C ALA A 191 -4.79 -8.68 16.95
N VAL A 192 -5.62 -7.83 16.33
CA VAL A 192 -5.65 -6.38 16.57
C VAL A 192 -6.03 -6.07 18.01
N ALA A 193 -7.10 -6.67 18.54
CA ALA A 193 -7.55 -6.47 19.92
C ALA A 193 -6.48 -6.90 20.94
N GLU A 194 -5.85 -8.05 20.71
CA GLU A 194 -4.80 -8.58 21.59
C GLU A 194 -3.53 -7.72 21.56
N SER A 195 -3.13 -7.22 20.36
CA SER A 195 -1.99 -6.31 20.24
C SER A 195 -2.23 -4.99 20.99
N ALA A 196 -3.43 -4.43 20.91
CA ALA A 196 -3.82 -3.22 21.63
C ALA A 196 -3.81 -3.46 23.15
N ARG A 197 -4.41 -4.56 23.62
CA ARG A 197 -4.48 -4.95 25.03
C ARG A 197 -3.08 -5.13 25.64
N GLN A 198 -2.20 -5.86 24.95
CA GLN A 198 -0.84 -6.10 25.45
C GLN A 198 0.01 -4.82 25.39
N SER A 199 -0.13 -4.02 24.35
CA SER A 199 0.59 -2.73 24.25
C SER A 199 0.25 -1.81 25.42
N ALA A 200 -1.03 -1.70 25.76
CA ALA A 200 -1.46 -0.90 26.92
C ALA A 200 -0.91 -1.45 28.24
N ALA A 201 -0.93 -2.77 28.43
CA ALA A 201 -0.45 -3.41 29.66
C ALA A 201 1.07 -3.33 29.84
N GLN A 202 1.84 -3.32 28.75
CA GLN A 202 3.31 -3.37 28.75
C GLN A 202 3.95 -1.99 28.47
N GLY A 203 3.16 -0.94 28.23
CA GLY A 203 3.69 0.38 27.83
C GLY A 203 4.35 0.38 26.45
N TRP A 204 3.96 -0.53 25.54
CA TRP A 204 4.50 -0.56 24.18
C TRP A 204 3.81 0.47 23.29
N THR A 205 4.51 0.90 22.27
CA THR A 205 3.96 1.78 21.24
C THR A 205 3.18 0.96 20.22
N LEU A 206 1.85 0.98 20.31
CA LEU A 206 0.99 0.36 19.31
C LEU A 206 1.14 1.09 17.98
N LEU A 207 1.38 0.35 16.89
CA LEU A 207 1.49 0.87 15.54
C LEU A 207 0.54 0.08 14.61
N SER A 208 -0.76 0.37 14.71
CA SER A 208 -1.78 -0.21 13.85
C SER A 208 -2.01 0.68 12.61
N ASP A 209 -2.35 0.07 11.48
CA ASP A 209 -2.76 0.75 10.25
C ASP A 209 -4.28 0.87 10.10
N THR A 210 -5.03 0.49 11.15
CA THR A 210 -6.47 0.72 11.27
C THR A 210 -6.80 1.61 12.47
N ALA A 211 -7.79 2.47 12.31
CA ALA A 211 -8.23 3.46 13.30
C ALA A 211 -9.58 3.09 13.92
N TRP A 212 -9.73 3.39 15.19
CA TRP A 212 -10.98 3.28 15.95
C TRP A 212 -11.17 4.47 16.90
N PRO A 213 -12.34 4.64 17.55
CA PRO A 213 -12.53 5.74 18.50
C PRO A 213 -11.49 5.78 19.59
N GLY A 214 -10.79 6.92 19.72
CA GLY A 214 -9.69 7.12 20.65
C GLY A 214 -8.30 6.71 20.13
N TYR A 215 -8.19 6.06 18.95
CA TYR A 215 -6.92 5.70 18.33
C TYR A 215 -6.93 6.06 16.83
N THR A 216 -6.63 7.30 16.52
CA THR A 216 -6.67 7.84 15.14
C THR A 216 -5.33 8.43 14.69
N GLU A 217 -4.52 8.95 15.60
CA GLU A 217 -3.29 9.68 15.28
C GLU A 217 -2.28 8.78 14.55
N VAL A 218 -1.90 7.65 15.15
CA VAL A 218 -0.86 6.75 14.59
C VAL A 218 -1.30 6.15 13.25
N PRO A 219 -2.54 5.64 13.09
CA PRO A 219 -3.02 5.21 11.77
C PRO A 219 -2.99 6.33 10.72
N THR A 220 -3.28 7.59 11.12
CA THR A 220 -3.17 8.74 10.20
C THR A 220 -1.72 9.00 9.80
N TRP A 221 -0.74 8.79 10.67
CA TRP A 221 0.67 8.89 10.29
C TRP A 221 1.09 7.76 9.34
N VAL A 222 0.59 6.55 9.53
CA VAL A 222 0.79 5.46 8.56
C VAL A 222 0.22 5.87 7.19
N MET A 223 -1.00 6.42 7.16
CA MET A 223 -1.63 6.95 5.94
C MET A 223 -0.83 8.10 5.33
N GLN A 224 -0.27 9.00 6.14
CA GLN A 224 0.60 10.08 5.66
C GLN A 224 1.85 9.54 4.98
N GLY A 225 2.47 8.49 5.49
CA GLY A 225 3.59 7.83 4.82
C GLY A 225 3.24 7.34 3.41
N TYR A 226 2.01 6.86 3.19
CA TYR A 226 1.55 6.44 1.86
C TYR A 226 1.42 7.60 0.86
N THR A 227 1.22 8.83 1.33
CA THR A 227 1.11 10.00 0.43
C THR A 227 2.42 10.34 -0.27
N ALA A 228 3.58 9.88 0.22
CA ALA A 228 4.85 10.04 -0.47
C ALA A 228 4.82 9.46 -1.90
N MET A 229 4.10 8.35 -2.11
CA MET A 229 3.85 7.76 -3.43
C MET A 229 3.08 8.74 -4.33
N VAL A 230 2.10 9.49 -3.81
CA VAL A 230 1.33 10.46 -4.60
C VAL A 230 2.19 11.65 -4.99
N HIS A 231 3.12 12.08 -4.13
CA HIS A 231 4.12 13.09 -4.48
C HIS A 231 4.97 12.63 -5.68
N GLU A 232 5.42 11.38 -5.71
CA GLU A 232 6.15 10.82 -6.85
C GLU A 232 5.28 10.73 -8.11
N ILE A 233 4.03 10.26 -7.99
CA ILE A 233 3.07 10.18 -9.11
C ILE A 233 2.88 11.54 -9.75
N ALA A 234 2.73 12.61 -8.95
CA ALA A 234 2.54 13.96 -9.45
C ALA A 234 3.74 14.49 -10.26
N GLN A 235 4.94 13.98 -9.97
CA GLN A 235 6.15 14.32 -10.72
C GLN A 235 6.37 13.46 -11.98
N GLN A 236 5.73 12.28 -12.03
CA GLN A 236 5.92 11.31 -13.11
C GLN A 236 4.81 11.35 -14.17
N LEU A 237 3.63 11.90 -13.85
CA LEU A 237 2.53 12.02 -14.80
C LEU A 237 2.64 13.30 -15.62
N ASP A 238 2.52 13.18 -16.94
CA ASP A 238 2.45 14.32 -17.86
C ASP A 238 1.10 15.06 -17.81
N ALA A 239 0.04 14.37 -17.41
CA ALA A 239 -1.31 14.94 -17.30
C ALA A 239 -2.08 14.33 -16.12
N PRO A 240 -2.98 15.11 -15.47
CA PRO A 240 -3.79 14.63 -14.36
C PRO A 240 -4.61 13.39 -14.74
N PRO A 241 -4.70 12.38 -13.85
CA PRO A 241 -5.61 11.26 -14.07
C PRO A 241 -7.07 11.71 -13.96
N THR A 242 -7.94 11.13 -14.78
CA THR A 242 -9.39 11.37 -14.71
C THR A 242 -10.08 10.36 -13.80
N HIS A 243 -9.47 9.19 -13.65
CA HIS A 243 -9.98 8.08 -12.85
C HIS A 243 -8.84 7.43 -12.08
N VAL A 244 -9.13 6.95 -10.87
CA VAL A 244 -8.24 6.11 -10.09
C VAL A 244 -9.00 4.92 -9.51
N PHE A 245 -8.46 3.71 -9.69
CA PHE A 245 -9.01 2.50 -9.08
C PHE A 245 -8.10 2.07 -7.94
N LEU A 246 -8.60 2.19 -6.71
CA LEU A 246 -7.87 1.92 -5.49
C LEU A 246 -8.50 0.75 -4.76
N HIS A 247 -7.73 -0.31 -4.59
CA HIS A 247 -8.21 -1.44 -3.80
C HIS A 247 -8.09 -1.18 -2.30
N ALA A 248 -8.92 -1.84 -1.52
CA ALA A 248 -9.03 -1.61 -0.10
C ALA A 248 -9.28 -2.91 0.69
N GLY A 249 -8.57 -3.05 1.82
CA GLY A 249 -9.00 -3.81 2.97
C GLY A 249 -9.72 -2.85 3.93
N VAL A 250 -9.08 -2.44 5.04
CA VAL A 250 -9.66 -1.43 5.97
C VAL A 250 -9.80 -0.02 5.37
N GLY A 251 -9.26 0.24 4.17
CA GLY A 251 -9.43 1.49 3.44
C GLY A 251 -8.33 2.54 3.61
N GLY A 252 -7.38 2.37 4.54
CA GLY A 252 -6.37 3.39 4.86
C GLY A 252 -5.51 3.83 3.67
N PHE A 253 -5.05 2.88 2.85
CA PHE A 253 -4.33 3.17 1.61
C PHE A 253 -5.19 3.98 0.62
N ALA A 254 -6.39 3.48 0.34
CA ALA A 254 -7.28 4.11 -0.63
C ALA A 254 -7.66 5.54 -0.20
N ALA A 255 -7.96 5.75 1.09
CA ALA A 255 -8.27 7.06 1.65
C ALA A 255 -7.09 8.03 1.55
N ALA A 256 -5.87 7.59 1.90
CA ALA A 256 -4.67 8.43 1.82
C ALA A 256 -4.39 8.87 0.38
N VAL A 257 -4.38 7.94 -0.57
CA VAL A 257 -4.10 8.23 -1.99
C VAL A 257 -5.20 9.11 -2.60
N ALA A 258 -6.48 8.77 -2.37
CA ALA A 258 -7.60 9.53 -2.91
C ALA A 258 -7.63 10.97 -2.40
N THR A 259 -7.49 11.17 -1.07
CA THR A 259 -7.48 12.50 -0.44
C THR A 259 -6.31 13.34 -0.97
N CYS A 260 -5.12 12.74 -1.07
CA CYS A 260 -3.95 13.43 -1.56
C CYS A 260 -4.07 13.80 -3.05
N LEU A 261 -4.56 12.89 -3.91
CA LEU A 261 -4.80 13.18 -5.33
C LEU A 261 -5.77 14.35 -5.54
N HIS A 262 -6.83 14.44 -4.72
CA HIS A 262 -7.76 15.56 -4.76
C HIS A 262 -7.17 16.88 -4.23
N SER A 263 -6.11 16.81 -3.41
CA SER A 263 -5.34 18.01 -3.01
C SER A 263 -4.34 18.45 -4.09
N VAL A 264 -3.81 17.49 -4.87
CA VAL A 264 -2.84 17.76 -5.96
C VAL A 264 -3.52 18.27 -7.21
N TYR A 265 -4.67 17.70 -7.56
CA TYR A 265 -5.38 17.98 -8.81
C TYR A 265 -6.76 18.59 -8.56
N ALA A 266 -7.08 19.64 -9.29
CA ALA A 266 -8.39 20.30 -9.26
C ALA A 266 -8.95 20.46 -10.67
N PRO A 267 -10.04 19.76 -11.06
CA PRO A 267 -10.75 18.77 -10.25
C PRO A 267 -9.93 17.50 -10.04
N GLY A 268 -10.15 16.80 -8.90
CA GLY A 268 -9.55 15.51 -8.63
C GLY A 268 -10.15 14.39 -9.49
N PRO A 269 -9.48 13.23 -9.56
CA PRO A 269 -9.98 12.09 -10.34
C PRO A 269 -11.23 11.47 -9.72
N LYS A 270 -12.06 10.82 -10.56
CA LYS A 270 -13.10 9.91 -10.05
C LYS A 270 -12.43 8.74 -9.32
N VAL A 271 -12.84 8.50 -8.08
CA VAL A 271 -12.25 7.47 -7.21
C VAL A 271 -13.17 6.25 -7.18
N VAL A 272 -12.66 5.11 -7.64
CA VAL A 272 -13.36 3.82 -7.56
C VAL A 272 -12.66 2.95 -6.54
N ILE A 273 -13.36 2.57 -5.48
CA ILE A 273 -12.86 1.65 -4.46
C ILE A 273 -13.15 0.22 -4.88
N VAL A 274 -12.12 -0.64 -4.83
CA VAL A 274 -12.19 -2.03 -5.27
C VAL A 274 -11.89 -2.95 -4.09
N GLU A 275 -12.77 -3.91 -3.82
CA GLU A 275 -12.65 -4.85 -2.69
C GLU A 275 -12.85 -6.29 -3.15
N PRO A 276 -12.28 -7.28 -2.44
CA PRO A 276 -12.67 -8.67 -2.61
C PRO A 276 -14.16 -8.84 -2.27
N ARG A 277 -14.89 -9.61 -3.07
CA ARG A 277 -16.32 -9.88 -2.81
C ARG A 277 -16.57 -10.47 -1.42
N GLN A 278 -15.64 -11.31 -0.95
CA GLN A 278 -15.72 -12.00 0.33
C GLN A 278 -15.53 -11.06 1.54
N ALA A 279 -14.91 -9.87 1.32
CA ALA A 279 -14.53 -8.93 2.37
C ALA A 279 -14.81 -7.47 1.94
N ALA A 280 -15.98 -7.19 1.35
CA ALA A 280 -16.34 -5.88 0.80
C ALA A 280 -16.99 -4.99 1.88
N CYS A 281 -16.24 -4.64 2.93
CA CYS A 281 -16.76 -3.91 4.09
C CYS A 281 -17.03 -2.42 3.79
N LEU A 282 -16.26 -1.78 2.90
CA LEU A 282 -16.49 -0.40 2.47
C LEU A 282 -17.73 -0.29 1.57
N LEU A 283 -17.92 -1.23 0.63
CA LEU A 283 -19.15 -1.32 -0.18
C LEU A 283 -20.39 -1.51 0.71
N ALA A 284 -20.31 -2.40 1.69
CA ALA A 284 -21.39 -2.62 2.65
C ALA A 284 -21.67 -1.35 3.48
N SER A 285 -20.64 -0.65 3.91
CA SER A 285 -20.73 0.62 4.62
C SER A 285 -21.38 1.71 3.76
N ALA A 286 -21.05 1.77 2.46
CA ALA A 286 -21.64 2.71 1.52
C ALA A 286 -23.13 2.43 1.29
N LEU A 287 -23.53 1.16 1.24
CA LEU A 287 -24.94 0.74 1.18
C LEU A 287 -25.69 1.11 2.45
N ALA A 288 -25.09 0.94 3.62
CA ALA A 288 -25.69 1.25 4.91
C ALA A 288 -25.68 2.77 5.23
N GLY A 289 -24.86 3.56 4.55
CA GLY A 289 -24.62 4.97 4.87
C GLY A 289 -23.81 5.22 6.14
N ALA A 290 -23.25 4.17 6.74
CA ALA A 290 -22.48 4.22 7.98
C ALA A 290 -21.40 3.14 8.00
N ARG A 291 -20.31 3.39 8.74
CA ARG A 291 -19.25 2.39 8.96
C ARG A 291 -19.87 1.10 9.52
N THR A 292 -19.70 0.01 8.80
CA THR A 292 -20.37 -1.25 9.11
C THR A 292 -19.37 -2.39 9.12
N LYS A 293 -19.35 -3.16 10.21
CA LYS A 293 -18.67 -4.44 10.27
C LYS A 293 -19.53 -5.50 9.58
N ILE A 294 -18.97 -6.23 8.64
CA ILE A 294 -19.63 -7.39 8.00
C ILE A 294 -19.23 -8.70 8.68
N PRO A 295 -20.03 -9.76 8.57
CA PRO A 295 -19.62 -11.07 9.04
C PRO A 295 -18.37 -11.57 8.31
N ASP A 296 -17.53 -12.35 8.98
CA ASP A 296 -16.41 -13.03 8.39
C ASP A 296 -16.88 -13.93 7.24
N GLY A 297 -16.25 -13.77 6.08
CA GLY A 297 -16.54 -14.54 4.86
C GLY A 297 -15.59 -15.72 4.68
N PRO A 298 -15.78 -16.51 3.59
CA PRO A 298 -14.77 -17.46 3.17
C PRO A 298 -13.50 -16.71 2.76
N PRO A 299 -12.31 -17.34 2.94
CA PRO A 299 -11.04 -16.68 2.61
C PRO A 299 -10.96 -16.31 1.13
N THR A 300 -10.30 -15.20 0.83
CA THR A 300 -10.02 -14.74 -0.53
C THR A 300 -8.55 -14.97 -0.91
N LEU A 301 -8.29 -15.10 -2.21
CA LEU A 301 -6.93 -15.11 -2.73
C LEU A 301 -6.22 -13.78 -2.43
N MET A 302 -6.95 -12.66 -2.45
CA MET A 302 -6.48 -11.30 -2.13
C MET A 302 -6.34 -11.09 -0.60
N ALA A 303 -5.59 -11.95 0.06
CA ALA A 303 -5.55 -12.05 1.53
C ALA A 303 -5.11 -10.77 2.25
N MET A 304 -4.35 -9.86 1.61
CA MET A 304 -3.98 -8.57 2.20
C MET A 304 -5.13 -7.55 2.21
N LEU A 305 -6.27 -7.88 1.59
CA LEU A 305 -7.49 -7.09 1.55
C LEU A 305 -8.64 -7.75 2.33
N GLU A 306 -8.39 -8.89 2.99
CA GLU A 306 -9.38 -9.64 3.76
C GLU A 306 -9.64 -8.96 5.11
N CYS A 307 -10.47 -7.92 5.06
CA CYS A 307 -10.84 -7.10 6.21
C CYS A 307 -12.35 -6.93 6.28
N TYR A 308 -12.92 -7.04 7.47
CA TYR A 308 -14.37 -7.10 7.65
C TYR A 308 -14.95 -5.82 8.30
N GLU A 309 -14.10 -4.90 8.73
CA GLU A 309 -14.51 -3.61 9.28
C GLU A 309 -13.62 -2.48 8.73
N PRO A 310 -14.19 -1.38 8.19
CA PRO A 310 -13.40 -0.24 7.75
C PRO A 310 -12.72 0.48 8.90
N SER A 311 -11.50 0.98 8.67
CA SER A 311 -10.85 1.95 9.54
C SER A 311 -11.70 3.22 9.67
N LEU A 312 -11.86 3.73 10.88
CA LEU A 312 -12.70 4.91 11.16
C LEU A 312 -12.27 6.10 10.28
N VAL A 313 -11.02 6.48 10.32
CA VAL A 313 -10.50 7.64 9.55
C VAL A 313 -10.63 7.39 8.04
N ALA A 314 -10.41 6.16 7.58
CA ALA A 314 -10.55 5.83 6.16
C ALA A 314 -12.01 5.97 5.69
N TRP A 315 -12.96 5.48 6.47
CA TRP A 315 -14.38 5.61 6.15
C TRP A 315 -14.82 7.07 6.08
N ASP A 316 -14.46 7.87 7.10
CA ASP A 316 -14.83 9.29 7.17
C ASP A 316 -14.33 10.09 5.96
N LEU A 317 -13.21 9.70 5.38
CA LEU A 317 -12.64 10.33 4.18
C LEU A 317 -13.27 9.77 2.89
N LEU A 318 -13.44 8.45 2.79
CA LEU A 318 -13.91 7.80 1.57
C LEU A 318 -15.41 7.96 1.34
N GLN A 319 -16.22 8.04 2.39
CA GLN A 319 -17.67 8.18 2.27
C GLN A 319 -18.06 9.37 1.37
N PRO A 320 -17.59 10.60 1.60
CA PRO A 320 -17.92 11.74 0.76
C PRO A 320 -17.12 11.82 -0.54
N LEU A 321 -15.96 11.14 -0.63
CA LEU A 321 -14.98 11.35 -1.70
C LEU A 321 -15.02 10.29 -2.79
N ALA A 322 -15.28 9.03 -2.45
CA ALA A 322 -15.32 7.96 -3.43
C ALA A 322 -16.52 8.14 -4.38
N THR A 323 -16.25 8.04 -5.70
CA THR A 323 -17.31 8.11 -6.73
C THR A 323 -18.12 6.81 -6.79
N ALA A 324 -17.44 5.68 -6.58
CA ALA A 324 -18.08 4.37 -6.60
C ALA A 324 -17.31 3.35 -5.75
N PHE A 325 -18.03 2.31 -5.35
CA PHE A 325 -17.49 1.11 -4.71
C PHE A 325 -17.82 -0.11 -5.57
N MET A 326 -16.87 -1.05 -5.70
CA MET A 326 -17.09 -2.28 -6.44
C MET A 326 -16.38 -3.47 -5.80
N ALA A 327 -16.96 -4.65 -6.02
CA ALA A 327 -16.39 -5.92 -5.57
C ALA A 327 -15.93 -6.76 -6.76
N VAL A 328 -14.75 -7.37 -6.63
CA VAL A 328 -14.15 -8.28 -7.59
C VAL A 328 -14.01 -9.68 -7.00
N ASP A 329 -13.99 -10.70 -7.87
CA ASP A 329 -13.79 -12.09 -7.48
C ASP A 329 -12.30 -12.46 -7.59
N ASP A 330 -11.89 -13.55 -6.96
CA ASP A 330 -10.52 -14.07 -7.07
C ASP A 330 -10.10 -14.36 -8.52
N ALA A 331 -11.05 -14.80 -9.36
CA ALA A 331 -10.81 -15.01 -10.79
C ALA A 331 -10.54 -13.69 -11.54
N ASP A 332 -11.16 -12.57 -11.13
CA ASP A 332 -10.88 -11.24 -11.68
C ASP A 332 -9.44 -10.81 -11.32
N ALA A 333 -9.01 -11.07 -10.08
CA ALA A 333 -7.64 -10.79 -9.64
C ALA A 333 -6.60 -11.59 -10.43
N VAL A 334 -6.82 -12.90 -10.64
CA VAL A 334 -5.93 -13.74 -11.46
C VAL A 334 -5.89 -13.26 -12.92
N THR A 335 -7.02 -12.81 -13.47
CA THR A 335 -7.08 -12.23 -14.82
C THR A 335 -6.24 -10.94 -14.90
N ALA A 336 -6.30 -10.09 -13.89
CA ALA A 336 -5.50 -8.89 -13.81
C ALA A 336 -4.00 -9.19 -13.63
N MET A 337 -3.64 -10.14 -12.76
CA MET A 337 -2.26 -10.61 -12.61
C MET A 337 -1.68 -11.08 -13.96
N LYS A 338 -2.44 -11.85 -14.74
CA LYS A 338 -2.03 -12.31 -16.07
C LYS A 338 -1.87 -11.15 -17.05
N ALA A 339 -2.79 -10.21 -17.06
CA ALA A 339 -2.72 -9.02 -17.93
C ALA A 339 -1.49 -8.14 -17.64
N LEU A 340 -1.06 -8.08 -16.38
CA LEU A 340 0.12 -7.32 -15.96
C LEU A 340 1.44 -8.07 -16.19
N ALA A 341 1.46 -9.39 -15.97
CA ALA A 341 2.67 -10.20 -15.99
C ALA A 341 2.99 -10.82 -17.34
N LEU A 342 1.97 -11.06 -18.20
CA LEU A 342 2.09 -11.79 -19.45
C LEU A 342 1.47 -11.01 -20.63
N PRO A 343 1.87 -9.72 -20.83
CA PRO A 343 1.38 -8.97 -21.97
C PRO A 343 1.88 -9.57 -23.28
N GLN A 344 1.25 -9.20 -24.38
CA GLN A 344 1.74 -9.53 -25.72
C GLN A 344 3.04 -8.78 -26.02
N ALA A 345 3.79 -9.19 -27.05
CA ALA A 345 5.15 -8.77 -27.34
C ALA A 345 5.38 -7.25 -27.15
N ASP A 346 6.55 -6.90 -26.60
CA ASP A 346 7.10 -5.54 -26.38
C ASP A 346 6.32 -4.62 -25.41
N ALA A 347 5.34 -5.14 -24.68
CA ALA A 347 4.66 -4.37 -23.64
C ALA A 347 5.37 -4.47 -22.27
N GLU A 348 5.16 -3.45 -21.45
CA GLU A 348 5.73 -3.39 -20.11
C GLU A 348 5.13 -4.45 -19.18
N VAL A 349 6.02 -5.15 -18.48
CA VAL A 349 5.67 -6.21 -17.51
C VAL A 349 5.65 -5.67 -16.10
N VAL A 350 4.58 -5.94 -15.35
CA VAL A 350 4.48 -5.62 -13.92
C VAL A 350 4.19 -6.90 -13.14
N VAL A 351 5.04 -7.20 -12.15
CA VAL A 351 4.83 -8.32 -11.23
C VAL A 351 3.97 -7.83 -10.08
N ALA A 352 2.67 -8.06 -10.19
CA ALA A 352 1.69 -7.72 -9.17
C ALA A 352 1.19 -8.97 -8.46
N GLY A 353 1.22 -8.97 -7.13
CA GLY A 353 0.58 -10.00 -6.31
C GLY A 353 -0.94 -9.97 -6.41
N GLU A 354 -1.59 -10.91 -5.75
CA GLU A 354 -3.05 -11.08 -5.82
C GLU A 354 -3.80 -9.83 -5.35
N SER A 355 -3.38 -9.27 -4.22
CA SER A 355 -3.96 -8.02 -3.70
C SER A 355 -3.48 -6.80 -4.50
N GLY A 356 -2.22 -6.80 -4.96
CA GLY A 356 -1.64 -5.71 -5.75
C GLY A 356 -2.34 -5.50 -7.10
N SER A 357 -2.93 -6.54 -7.67
CA SER A 357 -3.62 -6.52 -8.96
C SER A 357 -5.10 -6.11 -8.86
N ALA A 358 -5.68 -6.02 -7.66
CA ALA A 358 -7.13 -5.85 -7.48
C ALA A 358 -7.67 -4.54 -8.10
N GLY A 359 -6.91 -3.44 -8.08
CA GLY A 359 -7.28 -2.20 -8.79
C GLY A 359 -7.39 -2.41 -10.30
N THR A 360 -6.46 -3.17 -10.89
CA THR A 360 -6.50 -3.55 -12.31
C THR A 360 -7.69 -4.47 -12.59
N ALA A 361 -8.01 -5.41 -11.70
CA ALA A 361 -9.19 -6.27 -11.80
C ALA A 361 -10.47 -5.43 -11.85
N GLY A 362 -10.58 -4.41 -10.98
CA GLY A 362 -11.69 -3.47 -10.98
C GLY A 362 -11.83 -2.73 -12.30
N LEU A 363 -10.75 -2.21 -12.86
CA LEU A 363 -10.76 -1.53 -14.16
C LEU A 363 -11.22 -2.48 -15.28
N LEU A 364 -10.62 -3.65 -15.39
CA LEU A 364 -10.97 -4.62 -16.43
C LEU A 364 -12.46 -5.03 -16.35
N LYS A 365 -12.97 -5.27 -15.15
CA LYS A 365 -14.38 -5.59 -14.90
C LYS A 365 -15.30 -4.42 -15.25
N ALA A 366 -14.95 -3.20 -14.88
CA ALA A 366 -15.72 -2.00 -15.19
C ALA A 366 -15.79 -1.74 -16.70
N CYS A 367 -14.68 -1.98 -17.43
CA CYS A 367 -14.65 -1.81 -18.89
C CYS A 367 -15.42 -2.90 -19.65
N ALA A 368 -15.54 -4.10 -19.08
CA ALA A 368 -16.29 -5.22 -19.66
C ALA A 368 -17.81 -5.10 -19.48
N ASP A 369 -18.27 -4.31 -18.51
CA ASP A 369 -19.69 -4.08 -18.25
C ASP A 369 -20.13 -2.70 -18.80
N PRO A 370 -20.99 -2.65 -19.87
CA PRO A 370 -21.40 -1.40 -20.47
C PRO A 370 -22.11 -0.43 -19.52
N ALA A 371 -22.85 -0.95 -18.52
CA ALA A 371 -23.57 -0.12 -17.55
C ALA A 371 -22.59 0.53 -16.56
N ILE A 372 -21.63 -0.21 -16.05
CA ILE A 372 -20.58 0.31 -15.16
C ILE A 372 -19.69 1.28 -15.92
N ARG A 373 -19.28 0.93 -17.16
CA ARG A 373 -18.48 1.77 -18.02
C ARG A 373 -19.15 3.15 -18.24
N ALA A 374 -20.43 3.15 -18.57
CA ALA A 374 -21.22 4.38 -18.78
C ALA A 374 -21.36 5.17 -17.46
N ALA A 375 -21.66 4.51 -16.35
CA ALA A 375 -21.83 5.15 -15.04
C ALA A 375 -20.55 5.85 -14.58
N LEU A 376 -19.37 5.28 -14.86
CA LEU A 376 -18.08 5.87 -14.56
C LEU A 376 -17.61 6.89 -15.60
N GLY A 377 -18.13 6.85 -16.84
CA GLY A 377 -17.68 7.68 -17.95
C GLY A 377 -16.29 7.28 -18.43
N LEU A 378 -16.06 5.98 -18.55
CA LEU A 378 -14.81 5.43 -19.09
C LEU A 378 -14.88 5.43 -20.62
N ASP A 379 -14.27 6.44 -21.25
CA ASP A 379 -14.21 6.62 -22.70
C ASP A 379 -12.75 6.75 -23.18
N ASP A 380 -12.57 7.08 -24.44
CA ASP A 380 -11.26 7.25 -25.07
C ASP A 380 -10.45 8.47 -24.58
N SER A 381 -11.07 9.37 -23.84
CA SER A 381 -10.41 10.49 -23.16
C SER A 381 -9.96 10.14 -21.72
N ALA A 382 -10.43 9.02 -21.17
CA ALA A 382 -10.15 8.63 -19.79
C ALA A 382 -8.66 8.29 -19.58
N ARG A 383 -8.06 8.92 -18.60
CA ARG A 383 -6.69 8.63 -18.10
C ARG A 383 -6.79 7.97 -16.75
N VAL A 384 -6.51 6.68 -16.71
CA VAL A 384 -6.69 5.85 -15.51
C VAL A 384 -5.36 5.67 -14.78
N LEU A 385 -5.37 5.94 -13.49
CA LEU A 385 -4.27 5.63 -12.57
C LEU A 385 -4.60 4.37 -11.77
N LEU A 386 -3.64 3.47 -11.72
CA LEU A 386 -3.64 2.25 -10.88
C LEU A 386 -2.43 2.28 -9.96
N VAL A 387 -2.46 1.44 -8.93
CA VAL A 387 -1.31 1.17 -8.07
C VAL A 387 -1.13 -0.34 -7.92
N ASN A 388 0.06 -0.85 -8.26
CA ASN A 388 0.48 -2.17 -7.82
C ASN A 388 1.02 -2.05 -6.40
N THR A 389 0.27 -2.46 -5.41
CA THR A 389 0.64 -2.26 -4.00
C THR A 389 1.60 -3.30 -3.46
N GLU A 390 1.70 -4.46 -4.09
CA GLU A 390 2.65 -5.51 -3.72
C GLU A 390 3.04 -6.38 -4.91
N SER A 391 4.28 -6.86 -4.88
CA SER A 391 4.78 -7.88 -5.80
C SER A 391 4.39 -9.29 -5.32
N ALA A 392 4.96 -10.34 -5.91
CA ALA A 392 4.80 -11.73 -5.47
C ALA A 392 5.38 -11.95 -4.06
N THR A 393 4.61 -11.58 -3.03
CA THR A 393 5.00 -11.73 -1.62
C THR A 393 4.84 -13.17 -1.12
N ASP A 394 3.96 -13.95 -1.78
CA ASP A 394 3.84 -15.40 -1.64
C ASP A 394 4.15 -16.05 -3.00
N ALA A 395 5.41 -16.48 -3.18
CA ALA A 395 5.90 -16.98 -4.45
C ALA A 395 5.15 -18.23 -4.93
N ALA A 396 4.75 -19.12 -4.00
CA ALA A 396 4.04 -20.35 -4.33
C ALA A 396 2.61 -20.07 -4.85
N ARG A 397 1.90 -19.16 -4.20
CA ARG A 397 0.56 -18.72 -4.66
C ARG A 397 0.64 -18.01 -6.01
N TYR A 398 1.63 -17.14 -6.17
CA TYR A 398 1.85 -16.43 -7.43
C TYR A 398 2.08 -17.38 -8.59
N GLU A 399 2.98 -18.36 -8.42
CA GLU A 399 3.28 -19.37 -9.43
C GLU A 399 2.06 -20.27 -9.72
N ALA A 400 1.31 -20.65 -8.70
CA ALA A 400 0.07 -21.42 -8.88
C ALA A 400 -0.99 -20.65 -9.70
N ALA A 401 -1.09 -19.33 -9.52
CA ALA A 401 -2.04 -18.48 -10.25
C ALA A 401 -1.65 -18.24 -11.71
N LEU A 402 -0.35 -18.08 -12.00
CA LEU A 402 0.14 -17.68 -13.32
C LEU A 402 0.77 -18.82 -14.14
N GLY A 403 1.17 -19.93 -13.50
CA GLY A 403 1.96 -21.00 -14.13
C GLY A 403 3.44 -20.62 -14.35
N HIS A 404 3.88 -19.48 -13.84
CA HIS A 404 5.25 -18.97 -13.99
C HIS A 404 5.70 -18.29 -12.69
N SER A 405 6.97 -18.46 -12.30
CA SER A 405 7.52 -17.75 -11.16
C SER A 405 7.75 -16.27 -11.48
N ALA A 406 7.70 -15.41 -10.44
CA ALA A 406 7.96 -13.98 -10.58
C ALA A 406 9.36 -13.69 -11.15
N GLU A 407 10.36 -14.49 -10.79
CA GLU A 407 11.73 -14.40 -11.31
C GLU A 407 11.81 -14.73 -12.81
N ALA A 408 11.05 -15.72 -13.27
CA ALA A 408 10.98 -16.06 -14.70
C ALA A 408 10.36 -14.91 -15.51
N ILE A 409 9.31 -14.27 -14.99
CA ILE A 409 8.64 -13.12 -15.59
C ILE A 409 9.59 -11.91 -15.64
N THR A 410 10.28 -11.62 -14.54
CA THR A 410 11.24 -10.50 -14.45
C THR A 410 12.42 -10.69 -15.42
N ARG A 411 12.90 -11.91 -15.61
CA ARG A 411 13.96 -12.22 -16.59
C ARG A 411 13.51 -11.99 -18.03
N ARG A 412 12.27 -12.28 -18.38
CA ARG A 412 11.70 -11.96 -19.70
C ARG A 412 11.71 -10.45 -19.96
N ARG A 413 11.34 -9.65 -18.96
CA ARG A 413 11.43 -8.18 -19.02
C ARG A 413 12.85 -7.69 -19.32
N ALA A 414 13.85 -8.21 -18.61
CA ALA A 414 15.24 -7.83 -18.80
C ALA A 414 15.78 -8.24 -20.20
N GLY A 415 15.40 -9.42 -20.70
CA GLY A 415 15.76 -9.91 -22.03
C GLY A 415 15.13 -9.09 -23.17
N ALA A 416 13.86 -8.71 -23.03
CA ALA A 416 13.17 -7.86 -24.01
C ALA A 416 13.77 -6.45 -24.06
N SER A 417 14.10 -5.86 -22.91
CA SER A 417 14.78 -4.56 -22.81
C SER A 417 16.16 -4.56 -23.46
N ALA A 418 16.94 -5.64 -23.27
CA ALA A 418 18.26 -5.78 -23.88
C ALA A 418 18.17 -5.94 -25.43
N ALA A 419 17.20 -6.70 -25.92
CA ALA A 419 16.97 -6.87 -27.36
C ALA A 419 16.51 -5.55 -28.02
N GLY A 420 15.64 -4.78 -27.36
CA GLY A 420 15.20 -3.47 -27.84
C GLY A 420 16.30 -2.40 -27.88
N LEU A 421 17.27 -2.48 -26.97
CA LEU A 421 18.47 -1.60 -27.01
C LEU A 421 19.42 -1.95 -28.15
N LEU A 422 19.59 -3.24 -28.46
CA LEU A 422 20.46 -3.68 -29.58
C LEU A 422 19.85 -3.36 -30.94
N SER A 423 18.53 -3.38 -31.09
CA SER A 423 17.85 -3.04 -32.34
C SER A 423 17.90 -1.53 -32.66
N LYS A 424 18.13 -0.65 -31.69
CA LYS A 424 18.28 0.81 -31.87
C LYS A 424 19.72 1.25 -32.16
N GLN A 425 20.69 0.34 -32.11
CA GLN A 425 22.11 0.64 -32.34
C GLN A 425 22.64 0.14 -33.70
N SER A 426 21.81 -0.41 -34.58
CA SER A 426 22.21 -0.71 -35.95
C SER A 426 22.14 0.57 -36.81
N PRO A 427 23.27 1.15 -37.25
CA PRO A 427 23.23 2.29 -38.16
C PRO A 427 22.81 1.81 -39.55
N ALA A 428 21.96 2.62 -40.21
CA ALA A 428 21.64 2.52 -41.62
C ALA A 428 22.85 2.94 -42.47
#